data_88107e6875126c196c4095728e357857
#
_entry.id   88107e6875126c196c4095728e357857
#
_cell.length_a   1.000
_cell.length_b   1.000
_cell.length_c   1.000
_cell.angle_alpha   90.00
_cell.angle_beta   90.00
_cell.angle_gamma   90.00
#
_symmetry.space_group_name_H-M   'P 1'
#
loop_
_entity.id
_entity.type
_entity.pdbx_description
1 polymer ?
#
loop_
_entity_poly.entity_id
_entity_poly.type
_entity_poly.pdbx_seq_one_letter_code
_entity_poly.pdbx_strand_id
1 'polypeptide(L)'
;MGTPTVAGTVSFEDAQGMVARDAALDEALARVNQLDFTMLKRKLVIENNWTAEMCDEVEGLYLKFLALNARYPDQKICPTGPIDTFWHAHIVDTRAYARDCEFVFGEMLPKTVGVQQPRL
;
A
#
# COMPACT_ATOMS: atom_id res chain seq x y z
N MET A 1 -7.08 -17.13 22.00
CA MET A 1 -6.72 -17.03 21.85
C MET A 1 -6.23 -16.32 21.42
N GLY A 2 -6.01 -16.02 21.16
CA GLY A 2 -5.50 -15.66 20.91
C GLY A 2 -4.97 -14.93 20.27
N THR A 3 -4.70 -14.49 20.05
CA THR A 3 -4.23 -13.96 19.46
C THR A 3 -3.36 -13.36 19.32
N PRO A 4 -2.87 -13.19 18.98
CA PRO A 4 -1.91 -12.87 18.72
C PRO A 4 -1.51 -11.76 18.45
N THR A 5 -1.45 -11.33 18.48
CA THR A 5 -1.24 -10.37 18.26
C THR A 5 -0.21 -9.86 18.09
N VAL A 6 0.22 -10.05 17.81
CA VAL A 6 1.23 -9.73 17.69
C VAL A 6 1.56 -8.80 16.91
N ALA A 7 2.20 -8.11 17.04
CA ALA A 7 2.70 -7.25 16.20
C ALA A 7 3.26 -7.99 15.14
N GLY A 8 2.69 -8.91 14.69
CA GLY A 8 3.25 -9.68 13.65
C GLY A 8 2.98 -9.11 12.30
N THR A 9 3.43 -9.80 11.30
CA THR A 9 3.17 -9.46 9.92
C THR A 9 1.84 -10.07 9.52
N VAL A 10 1.06 -9.31 8.79
CA VAL A 10 -0.25 -9.75 8.34
C VAL A 10 -0.29 -9.64 6.83
N SER A 11 -0.81 -10.62 6.15
CA SER A 11 -0.96 -10.51 4.71
C SER A 11 -2.06 -9.51 4.38
N PHE A 12 -1.99 -8.97 3.18
CA PHE A 12 -3.01 -8.01 2.76
C PHE A 12 -4.40 -8.64 2.77
N GLU A 13 -4.50 -9.89 2.32
CA GLU A 13 -5.79 -10.58 2.29
C GLU A 13 -6.34 -10.77 3.70
N ASP A 14 -5.49 -11.14 4.64
CA ASP A 14 -5.91 -11.29 6.02
C ASP A 14 -6.30 -9.96 6.62
N ALA A 15 -5.54 -8.93 6.31
CA ALA A 15 -5.85 -7.59 6.83
C ALA A 15 -7.20 -7.13 6.37
N GLN A 16 -7.53 -7.38 5.11
CA GLN A 16 -8.84 -7.00 4.60
C GLN A 16 -9.96 -7.71 5.36
N GLY A 17 -9.75 -8.97 5.72
CA GLY A 17 -10.79 -9.72 6.41
C GLY A 17 -10.96 -9.32 7.85
N MET A 18 -9.94 -8.68 8.43
CA MET A 18 -10.00 -8.31 9.82
C MET A 18 -10.56 -6.93 10.06
N VAL A 19 -10.73 -6.16 9.02
CA VAL A 19 -11.05 -4.76 9.17
C VAL A 19 -12.51 -4.49 9.30
N ALA A 20 -12.89 -3.71 10.28
CA ALA A 20 -14.25 -3.17 10.34
C ALA A 20 -14.18 -1.76 9.77
N ARG A 21 -15.17 -1.37 9.00
CA ARG A 21 -15.20 -0.04 8.45
C ARG A 21 -15.40 0.94 9.59
N ASP A 22 -14.61 1.96 9.66
CA ASP A 22 -14.78 3.02 10.62
C ASP A 22 -14.41 4.34 9.96
N ALA A 23 -14.62 5.44 10.66
CA ALA A 23 -14.39 6.76 10.10
C ALA A 23 -12.93 6.97 9.75
N ALA A 24 -12.02 6.41 10.53
CA ALA A 24 -10.60 6.58 10.26
C ALA A 24 -10.21 5.87 8.97
N LEU A 25 -10.76 4.68 8.73
CA LEU A 25 -10.48 3.97 7.50
C LEU A 25 -11.10 4.69 6.31
N ASP A 26 -12.32 5.20 6.46
CA ASP A 26 -12.96 5.94 5.40
C ASP A 26 -12.17 7.18 5.03
N GLU A 27 -11.60 7.84 6.01
CA GLU A 27 -10.79 9.01 5.76
C GLU A 27 -9.51 8.64 5.03
N ALA A 28 -8.88 7.54 5.43
CA ALA A 28 -7.68 7.07 4.74
C ALA A 28 -8.00 6.70 3.30
N LEU A 29 -9.13 6.04 3.07
CA LEU A 29 -9.54 5.68 1.71
C LEU A 29 -9.79 6.92 0.87
N ALA A 30 -10.39 7.95 1.46
CA ALA A 30 -10.62 9.19 0.72
C ALA A 30 -9.30 9.84 0.31
N ARG A 31 -8.30 9.78 1.17
CA ARG A 31 -7.02 10.36 0.84
C ARG A 31 -6.31 9.58 -0.27
N VAL A 32 -6.25 8.25 -0.14
CA VAL A 32 -5.52 7.48 -1.16
C VAL A 32 -6.22 7.56 -2.51
N ASN A 33 -7.52 7.76 -2.52
CA ASN A 33 -8.23 7.88 -3.78
C ASN A 33 -7.94 9.17 -4.53
N GLN A 34 -7.21 10.08 -3.92
CA GLN A 34 -6.80 11.30 -4.61
C GLN A 34 -5.44 11.15 -5.29
N LEU A 35 -4.77 10.03 -5.10
CA LEU A 35 -3.46 9.82 -5.71
C LEU A 35 -3.62 9.54 -7.20
N ASP A 36 -2.66 10.02 -7.98
CA ASP A 36 -2.69 9.88 -9.43
C ASP A 36 -1.57 8.95 -9.88
N PHE A 37 -1.93 7.78 -10.36
CA PHE A 37 -0.97 6.79 -10.81
C PHE A 37 -0.97 6.61 -12.32
N THR A 38 -1.43 7.61 -13.06
CA THR A 38 -1.52 7.51 -14.51
C THR A 38 -0.18 7.14 -15.14
N MET A 39 0.88 7.86 -14.76
CA MET A 39 2.19 7.59 -15.34
C MET A 39 2.75 6.26 -14.90
N LEU A 40 2.50 5.90 -13.66
CA LEU A 40 2.98 4.64 -13.14
C LEU A 40 2.31 3.46 -13.85
N LYS A 41 1.02 3.57 -14.09
CA LYS A 41 0.30 2.52 -14.80
C LYS A 41 0.80 2.38 -16.23
N ARG A 42 1.10 3.50 -16.87
CA ARG A 42 1.64 3.44 -18.20
C ARG A 42 2.99 2.73 -18.23
N LYS A 43 3.82 2.98 -17.23
CA LYS A 43 5.10 2.32 -17.13
C LYS A 43 4.91 0.82 -16.95
N LEU A 44 3.95 0.39 -16.14
CA LEU A 44 3.70 -1.03 -15.93
C LEU A 44 3.23 -1.71 -17.21
N VAL A 45 2.44 -1.03 -18.01
CA VAL A 45 2.02 -1.58 -19.29
C VAL A 45 3.24 -1.78 -20.18
N ILE A 46 4.11 -0.81 -20.24
CA ILE A 46 5.27 -0.87 -21.13
C ILE A 46 6.33 -1.82 -20.62
N GLU A 47 6.66 -1.77 -19.36
CA GLU A 47 7.80 -2.50 -18.84
C GLU A 47 7.46 -3.86 -18.29
N ASN A 48 6.24 -4.05 -17.80
CA ASN A 48 5.85 -5.32 -17.21
C ASN A 48 4.81 -6.06 -18.01
N ASN A 49 4.43 -5.54 -19.16
CA ASN A 49 3.44 -6.17 -20.03
C ASN A 49 2.08 -6.35 -19.36
N TRP A 50 1.74 -5.46 -18.45
CA TRP A 50 0.43 -5.53 -17.84
C TRP A 50 -0.61 -4.96 -18.81
N THR A 51 -1.83 -5.43 -18.71
CA THR A 51 -2.92 -4.82 -19.47
C THR A 51 -3.45 -3.63 -18.71
N ALA A 52 -4.17 -2.78 -19.39
CA ALA A 52 -4.79 -1.62 -18.75
C ALA A 52 -5.77 -2.07 -17.67
N GLU A 53 -6.52 -3.14 -17.95
CA GLU A 53 -7.47 -3.64 -16.97
C GLU A 53 -6.75 -4.14 -15.72
N MET A 54 -5.65 -4.83 -15.90
CA MET A 54 -4.89 -5.31 -14.75
C MET A 54 -4.35 -4.14 -13.94
N CYS A 55 -3.87 -3.10 -14.62
CA CYS A 55 -3.37 -1.93 -13.91
C CYS A 55 -4.46 -1.31 -13.04
N ASP A 56 -5.66 -1.19 -13.58
CA ASP A 56 -6.75 -0.57 -12.83
C ASP A 56 -7.18 -1.43 -11.66
N GLU A 57 -7.21 -2.73 -11.88
CA GLU A 57 -7.60 -3.64 -10.82
C GLU A 57 -6.57 -3.64 -9.69
N VAL A 58 -5.30 -3.71 -10.03
CA VAL A 58 -4.25 -3.73 -9.02
C VAL A 58 -4.14 -2.36 -8.35
N GLU A 59 -4.40 -1.29 -9.08
CA GLU A 59 -4.42 0.03 -8.47
C GLU A 59 -5.45 0.08 -7.35
N GLY A 60 -6.64 -0.45 -7.59
CA GLY A 60 -7.68 -0.45 -6.55
C GLY A 60 -7.23 -1.22 -5.32
N LEU A 61 -6.56 -2.35 -5.51
CA LEU A 61 -6.06 -3.14 -4.40
C LEU A 61 -4.92 -2.43 -3.70
N TYR A 62 -4.05 -1.77 -4.44
CA TYR A 62 -2.94 -1.03 -3.85
C TYR A 62 -3.43 0.14 -3.01
N LEU A 63 -4.48 0.81 -3.48
CA LEU A 63 -5.05 1.91 -2.70
C LEU A 63 -5.61 1.40 -1.37
N LYS A 64 -6.24 0.24 -1.38
CA LYS A 64 -6.71 -0.35 -0.14
C LYS A 64 -5.55 -0.73 0.76
N PHE A 65 -4.48 -1.25 0.18
CA PHE A 65 -3.28 -1.59 0.93
C PHE A 65 -2.71 -0.35 1.63
N LEU A 66 -2.62 0.76 0.91
CA LEU A 66 -2.13 1.99 1.51
C LEU A 66 -3.05 2.50 2.61
N ALA A 67 -4.36 2.44 2.38
CA ALA A 67 -5.31 2.91 3.38
C ALA A 67 -5.24 2.06 4.64
N LEU A 68 -5.06 0.75 4.49
CA LEU A 68 -4.93 -0.11 5.66
C LEU A 68 -3.67 0.18 6.44
N ASN A 69 -2.57 0.49 5.74
CA ASN A 69 -1.35 0.87 6.43
C ASN A 69 -1.51 2.19 7.16
N ALA A 70 -2.27 3.10 6.60
CA ALA A 70 -2.53 4.39 7.27
C ALA A 70 -3.41 4.20 8.50
N ARG A 71 -4.41 3.32 8.39
CA ARG A 71 -5.34 3.11 9.48
C ARG A 71 -4.72 2.30 10.61
N TYR A 72 -3.85 1.35 10.27
CA TYR A 72 -3.25 0.47 11.26
C TYR A 72 -1.73 0.57 11.17
N PRO A 73 -1.16 1.69 11.59
CA PRO A 73 0.28 1.91 11.40
C PRO A 73 1.17 0.95 12.19
N ASP A 74 0.63 0.31 13.20
CA ASP A 74 1.42 -0.61 13.99
C ASP A 74 1.43 -2.02 13.43
N GLN A 75 0.64 -2.27 12.38
CA GLN A 75 0.61 -3.58 11.76
C GLN A 75 1.55 -3.60 10.57
N LYS A 76 2.19 -4.71 10.35
CA LYS A 76 3.01 -4.88 9.17
C LYS A 76 2.21 -5.68 8.18
N ILE A 77 1.64 -5.00 7.22
CA ILE A 77 0.76 -5.62 6.22
C ILE A 77 1.59 -5.94 5.00
N CYS A 78 1.66 -7.21 4.64
CA CYS A 78 2.45 -7.65 3.51
C CYS A 78 1.64 -7.69 2.25
N PRO A 79 2.05 -6.97 1.22
CA PRO A 79 1.39 -7.12 -0.08
C PRO A 79 1.95 -8.36 -0.76
N THR A 80 1.20 -8.93 -1.66
CA THR A 80 1.66 -10.10 -2.39
C THR A 80 1.43 -9.88 -3.86
N GLY A 81 2.21 -10.61 -4.67
CA GLY A 81 2.00 -10.64 -6.09
C GLY A 81 1.99 -9.27 -6.74
N PRO A 82 0.98 -9.01 -7.55
CA PRO A 82 0.96 -7.77 -8.31
C PRO A 82 0.91 -6.51 -7.47
N ILE A 83 0.34 -6.58 -6.27
CA ILE A 83 0.29 -5.41 -5.40
C ILE A 83 1.72 -5.02 -5.00
N ASP A 84 2.55 -6.01 -4.73
CA ASP A 84 3.94 -5.73 -4.39
C ASP A 84 4.69 -5.12 -5.57
N THR A 85 4.40 -5.58 -6.78
CA THR A 85 5.00 -5.02 -7.98
C THR A 85 4.59 -3.55 -8.15
N PHE A 86 3.33 -3.26 -7.94
CA PHE A 86 2.83 -1.89 -8.04
C PHE A 86 3.52 -1.02 -6.99
N TRP A 87 3.65 -1.52 -5.79
CA TRP A 87 4.31 -0.80 -4.70
C TRP A 87 5.76 -0.50 -5.05
N HIS A 88 6.47 -1.51 -5.58
CA HIS A 88 7.85 -1.31 -5.96
C HIS A 88 7.96 -0.22 -7.03
N ALA A 89 7.09 -0.25 -8.03
CA ALA A 89 7.08 0.76 -9.07
C ALA A 89 6.85 2.16 -8.50
N HIS A 90 5.99 2.26 -7.49
CA HIS A 90 5.73 3.54 -6.84
C HIS A 90 6.96 4.02 -6.07
N ILE A 91 7.62 3.11 -5.37
CA ILE A 91 8.79 3.45 -4.58
C ILE A 91 9.94 3.97 -5.44
N VAL A 92 10.18 3.35 -6.59
CA VAL A 92 11.29 3.78 -7.42
C VAL A 92 11.07 5.15 -8.04
N ASP A 93 9.84 5.63 -8.06
CA ASP A 93 9.57 7.02 -8.43
C ASP A 93 9.64 7.80 -7.13
N THR A 94 10.84 8.05 -6.66
CA THR A 94 11.04 8.50 -5.29
C THR A 94 10.37 9.81 -4.95
N ARG A 95 10.31 10.74 -5.92
CA ARG A 95 9.67 12.00 -5.65
C ARG A 95 8.18 11.83 -5.47
N ALA A 96 7.55 11.08 -6.35
CA ALA A 96 6.13 10.84 -6.25
C ALA A 96 5.81 10.05 -5.00
N TYR A 97 6.65 9.05 -4.69
CA TYR A 97 6.41 8.22 -3.52
C TYR A 97 6.48 9.05 -2.24
N ALA A 98 7.50 9.90 -2.13
CA ALA A 98 7.64 10.74 -0.94
C ALA A 98 6.45 11.70 -0.80
N ARG A 99 6.04 12.32 -1.91
CA ARG A 99 4.93 13.25 -1.87
C ARG A 99 3.64 12.55 -1.49
N ASP A 100 3.40 11.38 -2.08
CA ASP A 100 2.15 10.66 -1.84
C ASP A 100 2.11 10.11 -0.42
N CYS A 101 3.24 9.60 0.09
CA CYS A 101 3.30 9.08 1.44
C CYS A 101 3.09 10.19 2.45
N GLU A 102 3.64 11.35 2.19
CA GLU A 102 3.44 12.45 3.11
C GLU A 102 1.98 12.84 3.16
N PHE A 103 1.32 12.83 2.03
CA PHE A 103 -0.10 13.17 1.98
C PHE A 103 -0.95 12.12 2.72
N VAL A 104 -0.61 10.85 2.57
CA VAL A 104 -1.43 9.79 3.14
C VAL A 104 -1.07 9.47 4.59
N PHE A 105 0.21 9.40 4.89
CA PHE A 105 0.67 8.94 6.20
C PHE A 105 1.33 10.02 7.04
N GLY A 106 1.68 11.13 6.46
CA GLY A 106 2.46 12.15 7.13
C GLY A 106 3.95 11.87 7.10
N GLU A 107 4.36 10.72 6.57
CA GLU A 107 5.77 10.37 6.50
C GLU A 107 5.92 9.25 5.49
N MET A 108 7.16 9.00 5.09
CA MET A 108 7.42 7.98 4.10
C MET A 108 7.22 6.60 4.69
N LEU A 109 6.54 5.74 3.93
CA LEU A 109 6.31 4.37 4.35
C LEU A 109 7.45 3.50 3.84
N PRO A 110 8.21 2.86 4.70
CA PRO A 110 9.31 2.01 4.24
C PRO A 110 8.78 0.70 3.69
N LYS A 111 9.45 0.24 2.64
CA LYS A 111 9.01 -0.98 2.01
C LYS A 111 9.43 -2.23 2.75
N THR A 112 10.06 -2.18 3.83
CA THR A 112 10.61 -3.34 4.38
C THR A 112 9.71 -4.01 5.30
N VAL A 113 8.59 -4.42 4.85
CA VAL A 113 7.67 -5.09 5.68
C VAL A 113 8.32 -6.28 6.27
N GLY A 114 8.31 -6.41 7.53
CA GLY A 114 8.90 -7.52 8.21
C GLY A 114 10.37 -7.42 8.38
N VAL A 115 11.02 -6.48 7.75
CA VAL A 115 12.41 -6.33 7.87
C VAL A 115 12.71 -5.02 8.52
N GLN A 116 13.49 -5.05 9.57
CA GLN A 116 13.74 -3.88 10.16
C GLN A 116 14.76 -3.10 9.51
N GLN A 117 14.55 -1.93 9.17
CA GLN A 117 15.50 -1.13 8.55
C GLN A 117 16.30 -0.51 9.58
N PRO A 118 17.50 -0.58 9.52
CA PRO A 118 18.31 0.11 10.45
C PRO A 118 18.22 1.53 10.13
N ARG A 119 18.14 2.24 11.07
CA ARG A 119 18.03 3.47 10.80
C ARG A 119 19.28 3.98 10.81
N LEU A 120 19.65 4.65 10.25
CA LEU A 120 20.93 5.09 10.21
C LEU A 120 21.12 6.26 10.70
#